data_af1c73b6425d4bc2b6bf3149ac459472
#
_entry.id   af1c73b6425d4bc2b6bf3149ac459472
#
_cell.length_a   1.000
_cell.length_b   1.000
_cell.length_c   1.000
_cell.angle_alpha   90.00
_cell.angle_beta   90.00
_cell.angle_gamma   90.00
#
_symmetry.space_group_name_H-M   'P 1'
#
loop_
_entity.id
_entity.type
_entity.pdbx_description
1 polymer ?
#
loop_
_entity_poly.entity_id
_entity_poly.type
_entity_poly.pdbx_seq_one_letter_code
_entity_poly.pdbx_strand_id
1 'polypeptide(L)'
;MAYCIAKSIEIQRSKALKEVFLEGRSVAQVARRFGRNRSTLYRWIKRWREINNYPDFRNYGRPKRTPGKKFRLESLKWRILTRSSAPKTHPNALDEELVAYIIKTKIELNRSNFIVWLTLQNENIEVSFSSVRRIVRKYKLQNVRLYGKKYWAKNNPRRPLANAPGELVEVDTVYLMNHFGGQNLYITNVIDVYTRITHSRVDYAYSQTSTAQTVLEAQKLFNFKFKMVQCDNGREFGERFKQILDKNSIQIRHTRVRKPNDNAHIERFNRTMRDELIGPYTGRGLEEVSKSIREYLIYYNYARIHTTLRMTPIQMLQSC
;
A
#
# COMPACT_ATOMS: atom_id res chain seq x y z
N MET A 1 -4.18 -17.41 23.80
CA MET A 1 -3.63 -18.39 24.76
C MET A 1 -3.10 -19.70 24.14
N ALA A 2 -3.36 -20.02 22.89
CA ALA A 2 -2.86 -21.25 22.23
C ALA A 2 -1.36 -21.27 21.91
N TYR A 3 -0.71 -20.12 21.77
CA TYR A 3 0.71 -20.03 21.36
C TYR A 3 1.73 -20.29 22.47
N CYS A 4 1.38 -20.10 23.72
CA CYS A 4 2.29 -20.37 24.85
C CYS A 4 2.44 -21.86 25.18
N ILE A 5 1.46 -22.67 24.80
CA ILE A 5 1.42 -24.12 25.08
C ILE A 5 2.40 -24.91 24.19
N ALA A 6 2.69 -24.42 22.97
CA ALA A 6 3.51 -25.13 21.99
C ALA A 6 4.98 -25.32 22.43
N LYS A 7 5.60 -24.29 23.02
CA LYS A 7 7.00 -24.37 23.53
C LYS A 7 7.12 -25.33 24.72
N SER A 8 6.12 -25.37 25.60
CA SER A 8 6.11 -26.27 26.75
C SER A 8 6.00 -27.75 26.32
N ILE A 9 5.27 -28.07 25.25
CA ILE A 9 5.12 -29.44 24.72
C ILE A 9 6.43 -29.96 24.12
N GLU A 10 7.20 -29.16 23.42
CA GLU A 10 8.50 -29.57 22.86
C GLU A 10 9.51 -29.92 23.98
N ILE A 11 9.51 -29.12 25.05
CA ILE A 11 10.33 -29.37 26.23
C ILE A 11 9.89 -30.65 26.94
N GLN A 12 8.58 -30.87 27.09
CA GLN A 12 8.03 -32.10 27.69
C GLN A 12 8.43 -33.35 26.87
N ARG A 13 8.33 -33.29 25.53
CA ARG A 13 8.75 -34.38 24.65
C ARG A 13 10.22 -34.69 24.84
N SER A 14 11.09 -33.68 24.85
CA SER A 14 12.54 -33.87 25.07
C SER A 14 12.84 -34.51 26.41
N LYS A 15 12.22 -34.04 27.50
CA LYS A 15 12.40 -34.60 28.85
C LYS A 15 11.91 -36.05 28.90
N ALA A 16 10.69 -36.32 28.43
CA ALA A 16 10.13 -37.66 28.42
C ALA A 16 10.97 -38.67 27.64
N LEU A 17 11.52 -38.25 26.50
CA LEU A 17 12.42 -39.11 25.73
C LEU A 17 13.74 -39.40 26.44
N LYS A 18 14.31 -38.40 27.11
CA LYS A 18 15.53 -38.60 27.91
C LYS A 18 15.30 -39.57 29.06
N GLU A 19 14.17 -39.47 29.79
CA GLU A 19 13.82 -40.41 30.84
C GLU A 19 13.69 -41.87 30.30
N VAL A 20 13.13 -42.06 29.10
CA VAL A 20 13.00 -43.38 28.48
C VAL A 20 14.38 -43.91 28.05
N PHE A 21 15.17 -43.14 27.35
CA PHE A 21 16.38 -43.60 26.69
C PHE A 21 17.67 -43.49 27.51
N LEU A 22 17.77 -42.46 28.36
CA LEU A 22 18.96 -42.25 29.21
C LEU A 22 18.79 -42.85 30.59
N GLU A 23 17.61 -42.67 31.20
CA GLU A 23 17.32 -43.14 32.57
C GLU A 23 16.73 -44.56 32.59
N GLY A 24 16.42 -45.15 31.43
CA GLY A 24 15.90 -46.52 31.33
C GLY A 24 14.51 -46.75 31.89
N ARG A 25 13.73 -45.66 32.10
CA ARG A 25 12.38 -45.78 32.66
C ARG A 25 11.41 -46.41 31.65
N SER A 26 10.46 -47.17 32.15
CA SER A 26 9.43 -47.73 31.28
C SER A 26 8.52 -46.65 30.69
N VAL A 27 8.06 -46.83 29.44
CA VAL A 27 7.13 -45.92 28.77
C VAL A 27 5.87 -45.70 29.59
N ALA A 28 5.41 -46.70 30.34
CA ALA A 28 4.23 -46.61 31.20
C ALA A 28 4.46 -45.66 32.39
N GLN A 29 5.64 -45.74 33.03
CA GLN A 29 6.00 -44.87 34.15
C GLN A 29 6.15 -43.40 33.68
N VAL A 30 6.84 -43.17 32.56
CA VAL A 30 7.01 -41.83 31.97
C VAL A 30 5.67 -41.26 31.52
N ALA A 31 4.79 -42.07 30.91
CA ALA A 31 3.46 -41.61 30.50
C ALA A 31 2.63 -41.11 31.69
N ARG A 32 2.63 -41.84 32.82
CA ARG A 32 1.94 -41.42 34.05
C ARG A 32 2.52 -40.11 34.59
N ARG A 33 3.88 -40.03 34.66
CA ARG A 33 4.58 -38.85 35.20
C ARG A 33 4.27 -37.56 34.41
N PHE A 34 4.18 -37.66 33.08
CA PHE A 34 3.86 -36.49 32.22
C PHE A 34 2.37 -36.32 31.96
N GLY A 35 1.48 -37.06 32.61
CA GLY A 35 0.04 -37.01 32.41
C GLY A 35 -0.41 -37.24 30.96
N ARG A 36 0.29 -38.20 30.28
CA ARG A 36 0.04 -38.51 28.88
C ARG A 36 -0.32 -39.98 28.67
N ASN A 37 -1.08 -40.25 27.60
CA ASN A 37 -1.35 -41.64 27.21
C ASN A 37 -0.07 -42.31 26.67
N ARG A 38 0.06 -43.62 26.91
CA ARG A 38 1.19 -44.42 26.39
C ARG A 38 1.32 -44.32 24.88
N SER A 39 0.20 -44.32 24.15
CA SER A 39 0.18 -44.16 22.68
C SER A 39 0.80 -42.86 22.22
N THR A 40 0.66 -41.77 23.01
CA THR A 40 1.30 -40.49 22.72
C THR A 40 2.82 -40.56 22.87
N LEU A 41 3.31 -41.24 23.91
CA LEU A 41 4.75 -41.47 24.08
C LEU A 41 5.32 -42.35 22.98
N TYR A 42 4.63 -43.40 22.58
CA TYR A 42 5.07 -44.22 21.45
C TYR A 42 5.16 -43.46 20.15
N ARG A 43 4.21 -42.54 19.88
CA ARG A 43 4.29 -41.60 18.73
C ARG A 43 5.49 -40.68 18.82
N TRP A 44 5.83 -40.17 20.00
CA TRP A 44 7.02 -39.34 20.19
C TRP A 44 8.31 -40.14 20.01
N ILE A 45 8.38 -41.38 20.53
CA ILE A 45 9.51 -42.31 20.35
C ILE A 45 9.71 -42.64 18.88
N LYS A 46 8.63 -43.00 18.16
CA LYS A 46 8.69 -43.30 16.73
C LYS A 46 9.29 -42.13 15.97
N ARG A 47 8.77 -40.92 16.21
CA ARG A 47 9.21 -39.70 15.53
C ARG A 47 10.64 -39.30 15.88
N TRP A 48 11.06 -39.52 17.11
CA TRP A 48 12.44 -39.28 17.55
C TRP A 48 13.41 -40.25 16.86
N ARG A 49 13.03 -41.50 16.71
CA ARG A 49 13.80 -42.53 15.99
C ARG A 49 13.96 -42.16 14.51
N GLU A 50 12.91 -41.68 13.88
CA GLU A 50 12.93 -41.22 12.48
C GLU A 50 13.93 -40.07 12.32
N ILE A 51 13.90 -39.05 13.22
CA ILE A 51 14.80 -37.90 13.17
C ILE A 51 16.27 -38.24 13.36
N ASN A 52 16.55 -39.28 14.15
CA ASN A 52 17.91 -39.66 14.51
C ASN A 52 18.40 -40.93 13.75
N ASN A 53 17.62 -41.45 12.82
CA ASN A 53 17.86 -42.73 12.16
C ASN A 53 18.17 -43.86 13.18
N TYR A 54 17.47 -43.80 14.33
CA TYR A 54 17.69 -44.70 15.43
C TYR A 54 16.93 -46.04 15.21
N PRO A 55 17.57 -47.22 15.31
CA PRO A 55 16.93 -48.49 15.00
C PRO A 55 15.69 -48.78 15.85
N ASP A 56 14.69 -49.39 15.26
CA ASP A 56 13.48 -49.80 15.96
C ASP A 56 13.67 -51.20 16.60
N PHE A 57 13.86 -51.20 17.92
CA PHE A 57 14.00 -52.41 18.70
C PHE A 57 12.63 -52.90 19.24
N ARG A 58 11.55 -52.80 18.49
CA ARG A 58 10.18 -53.08 18.96
C ARG A 58 9.96 -54.53 19.42
N ASN A 59 10.82 -55.44 19.03
CA ASN A 59 10.65 -56.80 19.41
C ASN A 59 11.79 -57.16 20.38
N TYR A 60 11.50 -57.14 21.66
CA TYR A 60 12.31 -57.70 22.73
C TYR A 60 13.19 -56.76 23.54
N GLY A 61 12.82 -56.66 24.73
CA GLY A 61 13.38 -56.07 25.90
C GLY A 61 14.85 -56.21 26.21
N ARG A 62 15.72 -55.97 25.36
CA ARG A 62 17.13 -55.54 25.44
C ARG A 62 17.69 -55.51 24.01
N PRO A 63 18.30 -54.43 23.59
CA PRO A 63 18.96 -54.44 22.26
C PRO A 63 20.03 -55.48 22.26
N LYS A 64 19.90 -56.49 21.37
CA LYS A 64 21.02 -57.35 21.04
C LYS A 64 22.14 -56.45 20.57
N ARG A 65 23.29 -56.50 21.22
CA ARG A 65 24.50 -55.77 20.86
C ARG A 65 24.83 -56.11 19.40
N THR A 66 24.52 -55.23 18.48
CA THR A 66 25.07 -55.30 17.12
C THR A 66 26.53 -54.89 17.24
N PRO A 67 27.49 -55.78 16.94
CA PRO A 67 28.90 -55.41 16.97
C PRO A 67 29.14 -54.34 15.90
N GLY A 68 29.57 -53.14 16.31
CA GLY A 68 30.16 -52.19 15.37
C GLY A 68 29.68 -50.74 15.39
N LYS A 69 28.50 -50.42 15.86
CA LYS A 69 28.08 -49.01 15.97
C LYS A 69 27.66 -48.64 17.38
N LYS A 70 28.60 -48.07 18.17
CA LYS A 70 28.28 -47.38 19.41
C LYS A 70 27.50 -46.11 19.05
N PHE A 71 26.16 -46.16 19.14
CA PHE A 71 25.34 -44.93 19.10
C PHE A 71 25.65 -44.15 20.37
N ARG A 72 26.39 -43.04 20.23
CA ARG A 72 26.57 -42.09 21.33
C ARG A 72 25.25 -41.35 21.51
N LEU A 73 24.47 -41.71 22.53
CA LEU A 73 23.19 -41.09 22.87
C LEU A 73 23.31 -39.58 23.08
N GLU A 74 24.48 -39.11 23.49
CA GLU A 74 24.79 -37.68 23.72
C GLU A 74 24.78 -36.84 22.43
N SER A 75 25.08 -37.44 21.27
CA SER A 75 25.09 -36.74 19.98
C SER A 75 23.72 -36.65 19.29
N LEU A 76 22.69 -37.26 19.87
CA LEU A 76 21.36 -37.33 19.27
C LEU A 76 20.52 -36.09 19.49
N LYS A 77 19.68 -35.77 18.49
CA LYS A 77 18.73 -34.61 18.59
C LYS A 77 17.55 -34.99 19.49
N TRP A 78 17.49 -34.41 20.69
CA TRP A 78 16.41 -34.66 21.65
C TRP A 78 15.17 -33.82 21.43
N ARG A 79 15.28 -32.73 20.69
CA ARG A 79 14.17 -31.82 20.45
C ARG A 79 13.31 -32.29 19.28
N ILE A 80 12.02 -32.55 19.54
CA ILE A 80 11.02 -32.87 18.51
C ILE A 80 10.14 -31.64 18.33
N LEU A 81 10.28 -30.96 17.20
CA LEU A 81 9.46 -29.80 16.85
C LEU A 81 8.00 -30.21 16.65
N THR A 82 7.07 -29.32 16.95
CA THR A 82 5.64 -29.51 16.66
C THR A 82 5.43 -29.39 15.16
N ARG A 83 4.82 -30.39 14.52
CA ARG A 83 4.42 -30.28 13.11
C ARG A 83 3.24 -29.33 13.00
N SER A 84 3.19 -28.54 11.96
CA SER A 84 2.02 -27.73 11.63
C SER A 84 0.81 -28.64 11.40
N SER A 85 -0.31 -28.30 12.01
CA SER A 85 -1.61 -28.94 11.74
C SER A 85 -2.39 -28.21 10.64
N ALA A 86 -1.79 -27.17 10.07
CA ALA A 86 -2.40 -26.46 8.96
C ALA A 86 -2.56 -27.38 7.75
N PRO A 87 -3.70 -27.35 7.08
CA PRO A 87 -3.89 -28.13 5.85
C PRO A 87 -2.86 -27.69 4.81
N LYS A 88 -2.37 -28.65 4.04
CA LYS A 88 -1.39 -28.39 2.96
C LYS A 88 -2.01 -27.63 1.81
N THR A 89 -3.28 -27.86 1.55
CA THR A 89 -4.10 -27.15 0.55
C THR A 89 -5.31 -26.56 1.23
N HIS A 90 -5.74 -25.41 0.79
CA HIS A 90 -6.96 -24.75 1.29
C HIS A 90 -7.99 -24.77 0.16
N PRO A 91 -9.24 -25.24 0.39
CA PRO A 91 -10.27 -25.33 -0.66
C PRO A 91 -10.52 -24.00 -1.40
N ASN A 92 -10.41 -22.88 -0.66
CA ASN A 92 -10.59 -21.53 -1.18
C ASN A 92 -9.24 -20.82 -1.45
N ALA A 93 -8.18 -21.57 -1.78
CA ALA A 93 -6.94 -20.96 -2.23
C ALA A 93 -7.19 -20.33 -3.61
N LEU A 94 -6.71 -19.09 -3.78
CA LEU A 94 -6.73 -18.48 -5.11
C LEU A 94 -5.75 -19.24 -6.02
N ASP A 95 -6.12 -19.31 -7.28
CA ASP A 95 -5.28 -19.87 -8.32
C ASP A 95 -3.92 -19.17 -8.41
N GLU A 96 -2.87 -19.90 -8.76
CA GLU A 96 -1.51 -19.37 -8.80
C GLU A 96 -1.34 -18.29 -9.87
N GLU A 97 -2.05 -18.41 -10.99
CA GLU A 97 -2.06 -17.40 -12.07
C GLU A 97 -2.66 -16.08 -11.57
N LEU A 98 -3.79 -16.14 -10.86
CA LEU A 98 -4.43 -14.96 -10.28
C LEU A 98 -3.54 -14.32 -9.20
N VAL A 99 -2.85 -15.12 -8.39
CA VAL A 99 -1.89 -14.62 -7.40
C VAL A 99 -0.74 -13.89 -8.09
N ALA A 100 -0.18 -14.48 -9.16
CA ALA A 100 0.89 -13.85 -9.96
C ALA A 100 0.42 -12.53 -10.58
N TYR A 101 -0.80 -12.49 -11.09
CA TYR A 101 -1.38 -11.28 -11.67
C TYR A 101 -1.57 -10.16 -10.64
N ILE A 102 -2.08 -10.47 -9.44
CA ILE A 102 -2.19 -9.51 -8.34
C ILE A 102 -0.82 -8.94 -7.95
N ILE A 103 0.22 -9.78 -7.92
CA ILE A 103 1.58 -9.35 -7.61
C ILE A 103 2.11 -8.41 -8.70
N LYS A 104 1.95 -8.78 -9.97
CA LYS A 104 2.35 -7.98 -11.12
C LYS A 104 1.68 -6.60 -11.09
N THR A 105 0.36 -6.55 -10.99
CA THR A 105 -0.43 -5.31 -10.90
C THR A 105 0.01 -4.45 -9.70
N LYS A 106 0.31 -5.08 -8.56
CA LYS A 106 0.80 -4.35 -7.37
C LYS A 106 2.17 -3.71 -7.59
N ILE A 107 3.08 -4.38 -8.29
CA ILE A 107 4.43 -3.89 -8.59
C ILE A 107 4.35 -2.77 -9.64
N GLU A 108 3.62 -2.98 -10.72
CA GLU A 108 3.47 -2.02 -11.82
C GLU A 108 2.82 -0.71 -11.36
N LEU A 109 1.72 -0.80 -10.63
CA LEU A 109 1.01 0.37 -10.14
C LEU A 109 1.73 1.07 -8.99
N ASN A 110 2.46 0.34 -8.16
CA ASN A 110 3.07 0.82 -6.91
C ASN A 110 2.12 1.66 -6.03
N ARG A 111 0.82 1.32 -6.04
CA ARG A 111 -0.25 2.05 -5.37
C ARG A 111 -0.76 1.29 -4.14
N SER A 112 -1.71 1.90 -3.42
CA SER A 112 -2.36 1.26 -2.26
C SER A 112 -3.07 -0.04 -2.65
N ASN A 113 -3.19 -0.98 -1.71
CA ASN A 113 -3.90 -2.24 -1.96
C ASN A 113 -5.34 -2.04 -2.41
N PHE A 114 -5.96 -0.91 -2.02
CA PHE A 114 -7.31 -0.56 -2.43
C PHE A 114 -7.38 -0.20 -3.92
N ILE A 115 -6.41 0.55 -4.42
CA ILE A 115 -6.32 0.87 -5.86
C ILE A 115 -6.05 -0.38 -6.68
N VAL A 116 -5.13 -1.24 -6.23
CA VAL A 116 -4.88 -2.54 -6.89
C VAL A 116 -6.17 -3.35 -6.99
N TRP A 117 -6.93 -3.46 -5.90
CA TRP A 117 -8.21 -4.17 -5.90
C TRP A 117 -9.22 -3.54 -6.86
N LEU A 118 -9.36 -2.19 -6.88
CA LEU A 118 -10.25 -1.49 -7.80
C LEU A 118 -9.86 -1.72 -9.27
N THR A 119 -8.56 -1.71 -9.59
CA THR A 119 -8.09 -2.01 -10.94
C THR A 119 -8.53 -3.40 -11.37
N LEU A 120 -8.33 -4.41 -10.50
CA LEU A 120 -8.78 -5.78 -10.78
C LEU A 120 -10.29 -5.88 -10.98
N GLN A 121 -11.09 -5.14 -10.19
CA GLN A 121 -12.55 -5.09 -10.37
C GLN A 121 -12.94 -4.47 -11.72
N ASN A 122 -12.26 -3.40 -12.14
CA ASN A 122 -12.49 -2.76 -13.44
C ASN A 122 -12.12 -3.65 -14.64
N GLU A 123 -11.21 -4.62 -14.41
CA GLU A 123 -10.84 -5.66 -15.38
C GLU A 123 -11.74 -6.90 -15.30
N ASN A 124 -12.86 -6.83 -14.56
CA ASN A 124 -13.81 -7.92 -14.31
C ASN A 124 -13.18 -9.15 -13.60
N ILE A 125 -12.13 -8.94 -12.80
CA ILE A 125 -11.49 -10.00 -12.03
C ILE A 125 -12.14 -10.07 -10.65
N GLU A 126 -12.88 -11.13 -10.39
CA GLU A 126 -13.56 -11.36 -9.11
C GLU A 126 -12.57 -11.77 -8.02
N VAL A 127 -12.12 -10.82 -7.23
CA VAL A 127 -11.27 -11.07 -6.06
C VAL A 127 -11.67 -10.18 -4.90
N SER A 128 -11.68 -10.72 -3.69
CA SER A 128 -11.99 -9.91 -2.51
C SER A 128 -10.82 -9.00 -2.12
N PHE A 129 -11.13 -7.81 -1.61
CA PHE A 129 -10.11 -6.90 -1.08
C PHE A 129 -9.25 -7.55 0.02
N SER A 130 -9.84 -8.41 0.84
CA SER A 130 -9.14 -9.16 1.88
C SER A 130 -8.10 -10.12 1.31
N SER A 131 -8.41 -10.75 0.18
CA SER A 131 -7.48 -11.62 -0.54
C SER A 131 -6.29 -10.84 -1.10
N VAL A 132 -6.53 -9.70 -1.74
CA VAL A 132 -5.46 -8.82 -2.23
C VAL A 132 -4.55 -8.38 -1.06
N ARG A 133 -5.11 -7.94 0.06
CA ARG A 133 -4.32 -7.56 1.26
C ARG A 133 -3.48 -8.72 1.78
N ARG A 134 -4.03 -9.94 1.81
CA ARG A 134 -3.34 -11.15 2.27
C ARG A 134 -2.15 -11.50 1.38
N ILE A 135 -2.32 -11.42 0.04
CA ILE A 135 -1.25 -11.67 -0.94
C ILE A 135 -0.15 -10.63 -0.79
N VAL A 136 -0.48 -9.35 -0.82
CA VAL A 136 0.50 -8.25 -0.67
C VAL A 136 1.30 -8.39 0.63
N ARG A 137 0.66 -8.81 1.74
CA ARG A 137 1.35 -9.08 3.01
C ARG A 137 2.25 -10.31 2.93
N LYS A 138 1.76 -11.42 2.34
CA LYS A 138 2.51 -12.68 2.19
C LYS A 138 3.81 -12.46 1.43
N TYR A 139 3.76 -11.67 0.34
CA TYR A 139 4.91 -11.38 -0.52
C TYR A 139 5.68 -10.11 -0.12
N LYS A 140 5.35 -9.50 1.03
CA LYS A 140 6.01 -8.30 1.58
C LYS A 140 6.01 -7.09 0.63
N LEU A 141 5.03 -6.96 -0.23
CA LEU A 141 4.87 -5.87 -1.21
C LEU A 141 4.14 -4.65 -0.63
N GLN A 142 4.23 -4.44 0.66
CA GLN A 142 3.60 -3.29 1.31
C GLN A 142 4.41 -2.03 1.02
N ASN A 143 3.72 -0.96 0.59
CA ASN A 143 4.36 0.35 0.46
C ASN A 143 4.78 0.81 1.86
N VAL A 144 6.06 1.09 2.04
CA VAL A 144 6.57 1.71 3.27
C VAL A 144 6.07 3.15 3.29
N ARG A 145 5.15 3.46 4.20
CA ARG A 145 4.77 4.86 4.45
C ARG A 145 5.90 5.53 5.21
N LEU A 146 6.66 6.37 4.53
CA LEU A 146 7.73 7.17 5.15
C LEU A 146 7.20 8.20 6.15
N TYR A 147 5.90 8.54 6.10
CA TYR A 147 5.30 9.52 7.00
C TYR A 147 3.89 9.08 7.44
N GLY A 148 3.78 8.67 8.68
CA GLY A 148 2.50 8.30 9.31
C GLY A 148 2.06 9.33 10.35
N LYS A 149 1.59 10.53 9.95
CA LYS A 149 0.78 11.37 10.84
C LYS A 149 -0.69 11.10 10.58
N LYS A 150 -1.40 10.57 11.58
CA LYS A 150 -2.87 10.49 11.57
C LYS A 150 -3.41 11.93 11.68
N TYR A 151 -3.93 12.46 10.58
CA TYR A 151 -4.72 13.68 10.63
C TYR A 151 -6.16 13.31 11.03
N TRP A 152 -6.58 13.76 12.19
CA TRP A 152 -8.00 13.80 12.56
C TRP A 152 -8.64 14.96 11.80
N ALA A 153 -9.54 14.65 10.85
CA ALA A 153 -10.34 15.66 10.19
C ALA A 153 -11.32 16.26 11.22
N LYS A 154 -11.03 17.46 11.73
CA LYS A 154 -12.05 18.27 12.41
C LYS A 154 -13.00 18.77 11.32
N ASN A 155 -14.29 18.46 11.45
CA ASN A 155 -15.35 19.02 10.61
C ASN A 155 -15.23 20.54 10.58
N ASN A 156 -14.98 21.08 9.40
CA ASN A 156 -14.95 22.53 9.19
C ASN A 156 -16.18 22.93 8.34
N PRO A 157 -17.27 23.38 8.96
CA PRO A 157 -18.58 23.55 8.31
C PRO A 157 -18.64 24.70 7.27
N ARG A 158 -17.52 25.42 7.03
CA ARG A 158 -17.50 26.61 6.16
C ARG A 158 -16.75 26.45 4.84
N ARG A 159 -16.32 25.23 4.51
CA ARG A 159 -15.73 24.97 3.21
C ARG A 159 -16.84 24.88 2.15
N PRO A 160 -16.72 25.58 0.99
CA PRO A 160 -17.67 25.36 -0.09
C PRO A 160 -17.67 23.92 -0.55
N LEU A 161 -18.84 23.34 -0.70
CA LEU A 161 -19.03 22.02 -1.29
C LEU A 161 -19.34 22.22 -2.77
N ALA A 162 -18.60 21.53 -3.64
CA ALA A 162 -18.95 21.44 -5.04
C ALA A 162 -19.87 20.23 -5.24
N ASN A 163 -21.03 20.46 -5.85
CA ASN A 163 -22.02 19.42 -6.14
C ASN A 163 -22.11 19.11 -7.64
N ALA A 164 -21.45 19.91 -8.47
CA ALA A 164 -21.39 19.74 -9.92
C ALA A 164 -20.02 20.23 -10.47
N PRO A 165 -19.64 19.78 -11.69
CA PRO A 165 -18.45 20.27 -12.38
C PRO A 165 -18.44 21.79 -12.51
N GLY A 166 -17.30 22.43 -12.25
CA GLY A 166 -17.12 23.87 -12.39
C GLY A 166 -17.69 24.74 -11.28
N GLU A 167 -18.39 24.18 -10.30
CA GLU A 167 -18.91 24.99 -9.17
C GLU A 167 -17.78 25.57 -8.30
N LEU A 168 -16.72 24.79 -8.10
CA LEU A 168 -15.54 25.22 -7.38
C LEU A 168 -14.29 24.62 -8.02
N VAL A 169 -13.39 25.48 -8.43
CA VAL A 169 -12.09 25.10 -9.00
C VAL A 169 -11.00 25.65 -8.11
N GLU A 170 -10.04 24.83 -7.72
CA GLU A 170 -8.88 25.27 -6.95
C GLU A 170 -7.70 25.51 -7.89
N VAL A 171 -6.93 26.58 -7.66
CA VAL A 171 -5.72 26.93 -8.39
C VAL A 171 -4.57 27.20 -7.44
N ASP A 172 -3.37 26.76 -7.79
CA ASP A 172 -2.14 26.95 -7.01
C ASP A 172 -0.92 26.90 -7.91
N THR A 173 0.16 27.56 -7.51
CA THR A 173 1.42 27.58 -8.25
C THR A 173 2.52 26.87 -7.47
N VAL A 174 3.12 25.86 -8.08
CA VAL A 174 4.25 25.11 -7.52
C VAL A 174 5.55 25.66 -8.08
N TYR A 175 6.47 25.99 -7.20
CA TYR A 175 7.83 26.35 -7.56
C TYR A 175 8.70 25.10 -7.71
N LEU A 176 9.32 24.96 -8.85
CA LEU A 176 10.29 23.92 -9.15
C LEU A 176 11.70 24.50 -9.20
N MET A 177 12.44 24.30 -8.12
CA MET A 177 13.81 24.78 -8.02
C MET A 177 14.73 23.96 -8.93
N ASN A 178 15.52 24.62 -9.78
CA ASN A 178 16.53 23.96 -10.59
C ASN A 178 17.87 23.97 -9.85
N HIS A 179 18.32 22.81 -9.42
CA HIS A 179 19.57 22.63 -8.65
C HIS A 179 20.86 22.64 -9.50
N PHE A 180 20.75 22.71 -10.84
CA PHE A 180 21.89 22.55 -11.75
C PHE A 180 22.16 23.78 -12.62
N GLY A 181 21.88 24.99 -12.12
CA GLY A 181 22.26 26.23 -12.82
C GLY A 181 21.31 26.65 -13.95
N GLY A 182 20.19 25.96 -14.14
CA GLY A 182 19.13 26.39 -15.05
C GLY A 182 18.16 27.41 -14.43
N GLN A 183 17.26 27.93 -15.25
CA GLN A 183 16.22 28.84 -14.78
C GLN A 183 15.18 28.08 -13.96
N ASN A 184 14.65 28.74 -12.92
CA ASN A 184 13.56 28.21 -12.11
C ASN A 184 12.29 28.09 -12.97
N LEU A 185 11.49 27.07 -12.69
CA LEU A 185 10.22 26.83 -13.36
C LEU A 185 9.07 26.95 -12.37
N TYR A 186 7.95 27.43 -12.86
CA TYR A 186 6.71 27.54 -12.12
C TYR A 186 5.63 26.72 -12.80
N ILE A 187 4.90 25.92 -12.04
CA ILE A 187 3.83 25.08 -12.53
C ILE A 187 2.54 25.58 -11.92
N THR A 188 1.71 26.21 -12.73
CA THR A 188 0.37 26.62 -12.32
C THR A 188 -0.58 25.44 -12.54
N ASN A 189 -1.18 24.96 -11.47
CA ASN A 189 -2.10 23.81 -11.44
C ASN A 189 -3.52 24.29 -11.21
N VAL A 190 -4.47 23.69 -11.93
CA VAL A 190 -5.91 23.92 -11.83
C VAL A 190 -6.60 22.58 -11.64
N ILE A 191 -7.48 22.46 -10.65
CA ILE A 191 -8.27 21.26 -10.40
C ILE A 191 -9.74 21.59 -10.16
N ASP A 192 -10.63 20.91 -10.84
CA ASP A 192 -12.04 20.95 -10.47
C ASP A 192 -12.29 20.11 -9.21
N VAL A 193 -12.96 20.73 -8.22
CA VAL A 193 -13.16 20.12 -6.90
C VAL A 193 -14.15 18.95 -6.94
N TYR A 194 -15.08 18.92 -7.88
CA TYR A 194 -16.05 17.87 -8.00
C TYR A 194 -15.50 16.64 -8.75
N THR A 195 -15.04 16.82 -9.98
CA THR A 195 -14.57 15.73 -10.85
C THR A 195 -13.12 15.32 -10.60
N ARG A 196 -12.31 16.17 -9.98
CA ARG A 196 -10.84 16.03 -9.83
C ARG A 196 -10.08 16.11 -11.16
N ILE A 197 -10.70 16.52 -12.26
CA ILE A 197 -10.00 16.76 -13.52
C ILE A 197 -9.03 17.92 -13.34
N THR A 198 -7.83 17.78 -13.92
CA THR A 198 -6.75 18.76 -13.73
C THR A 198 -6.16 19.23 -15.04
N HIS A 199 -5.65 20.46 -15.00
CA HIS A 199 -4.79 21.05 -16.02
C HIS A 199 -3.60 21.73 -15.36
N SER A 200 -2.46 21.76 -16.06
CA SER A 200 -1.24 22.41 -15.55
C SER A 200 -0.49 23.06 -16.70
N ARG A 201 0.12 24.20 -16.41
CA ARG A 201 1.00 24.91 -17.32
C ARG A 201 2.33 25.20 -16.65
N VAL A 202 3.42 25.13 -17.42
CA VAL A 202 4.78 25.39 -16.97
C VAL A 202 5.27 26.68 -17.60
N ASP A 203 5.82 27.56 -16.79
CA ASP A 203 6.37 28.85 -17.23
C ASP A 203 7.72 29.14 -16.53
N TYR A 204 8.59 29.95 -17.14
CA TYR A 204 9.83 30.44 -16.49
C TYR A 204 9.57 31.48 -15.39
N ALA A 205 8.45 32.17 -15.49
CA ALA A 205 8.04 33.16 -14.49
C ALA A 205 6.53 33.07 -14.31
N TYR A 206 6.07 33.24 -13.08
CA TYR A 206 4.65 33.40 -12.83
C TYR A 206 4.24 34.85 -12.93
N SER A 207 3.08 35.10 -13.49
CA SER A 207 2.46 36.42 -13.52
C SER A 207 0.95 36.29 -13.33
N GLN A 208 0.31 37.35 -12.86
CA GLN A 208 -1.14 37.37 -12.70
C GLN A 208 -1.89 37.07 -14.03
N THR A 209 -1.30 37.46 -15.15
CA THR A 209 -1.86 37.22 -16.49
C THR A 209 -1.69 35.78 -16.92
N SER A 210 -0.48 35.20 -16.77
CA SER A 210 -0.26 33.80 -17.15
C SER A 210 -1.05 32.82 -16.30
N THR A 211 -1.17 33.13 -14.99
CA THR A 211 -1.99 32.31 -14.07
C THR A 211 -3.49 32.35 -14.46
N ALA A 212 -4.02 33.57 -14.79
CA ALA A 212 -5.39 33.68 -15.27
C ALA A 212 -5.61 32.95 -16.61
N GLN A 213 -4.65 33.06 -17.54
CA GLN A 213 -4.70 32.32 -18.82
C GLN A 213 -4.76 30.81 -18.60
N THR A 214 -3.97 30.27 -17.66
CA THR A 214 -4.01 28.83 -17.33
C THR A 214 -5.40 28.40 -16.84
N VAL A 215 -6.08 29.23 -16.06
CA VAL A 215 -7.46 28.97 -15.62
C VAL A 215 -8.43 28.93 -16.81
N LEU A 216 -8.31 29.91 -17.74
CA LEU A 216 -9.15 29.97 -18.92
C LEU A 216 -8.87 28.81 -19.90
N GLU A 217 -7.62 28.41 -20.07
CA GLU A 217 -7.22 27.22 -20.82
C GLU A 217 -7.84 25.95 -20.20
N ALA A 218 -7.78 25.80 -18.86
CA ALA A 218 -8.42 24.70 -18.16
C ALA A 218 -9.94 24.68 -18.40
N GLN A 219 -10.63 25.81 -18.29
CA GLN A 219 -12.06 25.90 -18.56
C GLN A 219 -12.40 25.46 -19.98
N LYS A 220 -11.62 25.87 -20.98
CA LYS A 220 -11.80 25.46 -22.37
C LYS A 220 -11.57 23.96 -22.57
N LEU A 221 -10.50 23.41 -21.96
CA LEU A 221 -10.15 21.98 -22.07
C LEU A 221 -11.16 21.08 -21.36
N PHE A 222 -11.68 21.50 -20.22
CA PHE A 222 -12.66 20.73 -19.47
C PHE A 222 -14.07 20.79 -20.07
N ASN A 223 -14.29 21.75 -20.96
CA ASN A 223 -15.55 21.96 -21.67
C ASN A 223 -16.78 22.22 -20.78
N PHE A 224 -16.56 22.87 -19.63
CA PHE A 224 -17.62 23.37 -18.77
C PHE A 224 -17.26 24.70 -18.13
N LYS A 225 -18.28 25.51 -17.79
CA LYS A 225 -18.09 26.85 -17.20
C LYS A 225 -17.65 26.76 -15.73
N PHE A 226 -16.66 27.56 -15.35
CA PHE A 226 -16.28 27.75 -13.97
C PHE A 226 -17.14 28.82 -13.30
N LYS A 227 -17.79 28.50 -12.19
CA LYS A 227 -18.54 29.46 -11.39
C LYS A 227 -17.62 30.25 -10.44
N MET A 228 -16.74 29.49 -9.75
CA MET A 228 -15.86 30.03 -8.72
C MET A 228 -14.47 29.40 -8.81
N VAL A 229 -13.46 30.27 -8.75
CA VAL A 229 -12.06 29.87 -8.62
C VAL A 229 -11.57 30.22 -7.23
N GLN A 230 -11.01 29.27 -6.52
CA GLN A 230 -10.41 29.43 -5.20
C GLN A 230 -8.89 29.35 -5.30
N CYS A 231 -8.22 30.34 -4.71
CA CYS A 231 -6.76 30.43 -4.65
C CYS A 231 -6.31 30.89 -3.25
N ASP A 232 -5.02 30.79 -2.99
CA ASP A 232 -4.44 31.40 -1.79
C ASP A 232 -4.28 32.96 -1.95
N ASN A 233 -3.52 33.59 -1.02
CA ASN A 233 -3.22 34.99 -1.08
C ASN A 233 -1.87 35.28 -1.78
N GLY A 234 -1.43 34.45 -2.71
CA GLY A 234 -0.23 34.63 -3.49
C GLY A 234 -0.26 35.85 -4.38
N ARG A 235 0.90 36.41 -4.71
CA ARG A 235 1.00 37.62 -5.54
C ARG A 235 0.49 37.40 -6.97
N GLU A 236 0.52 36.18 -7.45
CA GLU A 236 0.01 35.72 -8.75
C GLU A 236 -1.51 35.78 -8.86
N PHE A 237 -2.23 35.87 -7.73
CA PHE A 237 -3.69 35.92 -7.65
C PHE A 237 -4.20 37.36 -7.31
N GLY A 238 -3.40 38.36 -7.65
CA GLY A 238 -3.73 39.76 -7.36
C GLY A 238 -4.77 40.37 -8.32
N GLU A 239 -4.80 41.70 -8.35
CA GLU A 239 -5.87 42.50 -9.00
C GLU A 239 -5.99 42.19 -10.50
N ARG A 240 -4.88 42.02 -11.22
CA ARG A 240 -4.92 41.74 -12.66
C ARG A 240 -5.53 40.36 -12.95
N PHE A 241 -5.18 39.33 -12.13
CA PHE A 241 -5.81 38.03 -12.18
C PHE A 241 -7.32 38.13 -12.00
N LYS A 242 -7.76 38.90 -10.98
CA LYS A 242 -9.15 39.12 -10.71
C LYS A 242 -9.88 39.81 -11.89
N GLN A 243 -9.35 40.89 -12.44
CA GLN A 243 -9.92 41.55 -13.59
C GLN A 243 -10.15 40.66 -14.80
N ILE A 244 -9.21 39.73 -15.06
CA ILE A 244 -9.33 38.78 -16.17
C ILE A 244 -10.44 37.78 -15.92
N LEU A 245 -10.53 37.21 -14.72
CA LEU A 245 -11.56 36.24 -14.38
C LEU A 245 -12.96 36.86 -14.29
N ASP A 246 -13.08 38.05 -13.71
CA ASP A 246 -14.35 38.81 -13.64
C ASP A 246 -14.91 39.08 -15.04
N LYS A 247 -14.04 39.44 -16.02
CA LYS A 247 -14.45 39.63 -17.44
C LYS A 247 -15.01 38.34 -18.06
N ASN A 248 -14.62 37.17 -17.53
CA ASN A 248 -15.11 35.85 -17.97
C ASN A 248 -16.23 35.34 -17.06
N SER A 249 -16.80 36.15 -16.20
CA SER A 249 -17.89 35.84 -15.27
C SER A 249 -17.51 34.73 -14.26
N ILE A 250 -16.25 34.64 -13.88
CA ILE A 250 -15.72 33.68 -12.91
C ILE A 250 -15.49 34.41 -11.57
N GLN A 251 -16.17 33.99 -10.52
CA GLN A 251 -16.00 34.54 -9.18
C GLN A 251 -14.68 34.08 -8.57
N ILE A 252 -14.03 34.91 -7.78
CA ILE A 252 -12.80 34.55 -7.07
C ILE A 252 -13.05 34.48 -5.57
N ARG A 253 -12.50 33.46 -4.96
CA ARG A 253 -12.47 33.28 -3.51
C ARG A 253 -11.04 33.05 -3.05
N HIS A 254 -10.55 33.90 -2.15
CA HIS A 254 -9.29 33.65 -1.46
C HIS A 254 -9.50 32.75 -0.25
N THR A 255 -8.54 31.82 -0.03
CA THR A 255 -8.54 30.95 1.15
C THR A 255 -8.34 31.78 2.41
N ARG A 256 -8.90 31.32 3.50
CA ARG A 256 -8.73 31.94 4.80
C ARG A 256 -7.29 31.78 5.30
N VAL A 257 -6.74 32.81 5.87
CA VAL A 257 -5.39 32.82 6.45
C VAL A 257 -5.27 31.73 7.50
N ARG A 258 -4.20 30.94 7.43
CA ARG A 258 -3.89 29.82 8.34
C ARG A 258 -4.94 28.68 8.33
N LYS A 259 -5.66 28.49 7.23
CA LYS A 259 -6.60 27.39 7.05
C LYS A 259 -6.21 26.52 5.84
N PRO A 260 -5.19 25.64 5.98
CA PRO A 260 -4.69 24.80 4.87
C PRO A 260 -5.75 23.87 4.27
N ASN A 261 -6.81 23.57 5.01
CA ASN A 261 -7.89 22.73 4.51
C ASN A 261 -8.75 23.41 3.42
N ASP A 262 -8.62 24.71 3.22
CA ASP A 262 -9.40 25.40 2.19
C ASP A 262 -8.94 25.01 0.78
N ASN A 263 -7.63 24.82 0.50
CA ASN A 263 -7.07 24.38 -0.79
C ASN A 263 -6.63 22.89 -0.80
N ALA A 264 -7.32 22.04 -0.06
CA ALA A 264 -6.85 20.69 0.18
C ALA A 264 -6.83 19.79 -1.07
N HIS A 265 -7.59 20.07 -2.11
CA HIS A 265 -7.61 19.24 -3.32
C HIS A 265 -6.40 19.54 -4.19
N ILE A 266 -6.12 20.81 -4.45
CA ILE A 266 -4.95 21.22 -5.21
C ILE A 266 -3.64 20.88 -4.47
N GLU A 267 -3.58 21.07 -3.13
CA GLU A 267 -2.43 20.65 -2.32
C GLU A 267 -2.19 19.13 -2.42
N ARG A 268 -3.26 18.34 -2.42
CA ARG A 268 -3.17 16.89 -2.61
C ARG A 268 -2.70 16.54 -4.02
N PHE A 269 -3.19 17.22 -5.04
CA PHE A 269 -2.74 17.06 -6.41
C PHE A 269 -1.26 17.42 -6.54
N ASN A 270 -0.83 18.58 -6.05
CA ASN A 270 0.55 19.03 -6.05
C ASN A 270 1.49 18.02 -5.38
N ARG A 271 1.08 17.48 -4.24
CA ARG A 271 1.84 16.41 -3.58
C ARG A 271 1.92 15.14 -4.43
N THR A 272 0.79 14.73 -5.00
CA THR A 272 0.73 13.52 -5.85
C THR A 272 1.61 13.68 -7.09
N MET A 273 1.54 14.82 -7.77
CA MET A 273 2.37 15.14 -8.91
C MET A 273 3.86 15.17 -8.53
N ARG A 274 4.20 15.74 -7.37
CA ARG A 274 5.59 15.74 -6.86
C ARG A 274 6.09 14.34 -6.56
N ASP A 275 5.28 13.50 -5.94
CA ASP A 275 5.67 12.15 -5.55
C ASP A 275 5.75 11.19 -6.76
N GLU A 276 4.88 11.39 -7.76
CA GLU A 276 4.77 10.48 -8.91
C GLU A 276 5.60 10.95 -10.15
N LEU A 277 5.82 12.25 -10.30
CA LEU A 277 6.47 12.81 -11.48
C LEU A 277 7.76 13.60 -11.17
N ILE A 278 7.73 14.54 -10.23
CA ILE A 278 8.77 15.58 -10.07
C ILE A 278 10.01 15.06 -9.33
N GLY A 279 9.91 14.04 -8.48
CA GLY A 279 11.03 13.52 -7.66
C GLY A 279 12.37 13.30 -8.41
N PRO A 280 12.38 12.88 -9.68
CA PRO A 280 13.60 12.71 -10.46
C PRO A 280 13.99 13.90 -11.35
N TYR A 281 13.27 15.03 -11.33
CA TYR A 281 13.51 16.14 -12.26
C TYR A 281 14.58 17.10 -11.77
N THR A 282 15.81 16.80 -12.05
CA THR A 282 16.94 17.71 -11.86
C THR A 282 17.59 18.01 -13.22
N GLY A 283 17.66 19.29 -13.59
CA GLY A 283 18.43 19.74 -14.75
C GLY A 283 17.72 19.72 -16.11
N ARG A 284 16.39 19.55 -16.16
CA ARG A 284 15.62 19.55 -17.42
C ARG A 284 15.08 20.95 -17.76
N GLY A 285 15.05 21.25 -19.06
CA GLY A 285 14.50 22.51 -19.58
C GLY A 285 12.97 22.55 -19.58
N LEU A 286 12.41 23.74 -19.86
CA LEU A 286 10.96 24.01 -19.90
C LEU A 286 10.20 23.01 -20.80
N GLU A 287 10.73 22.72 -21.97
CA GLU A 287 10.07 21.85 -22.96
C GLU A 287 9.93 20.41 -22.45
N GLU A 288 10.99 19.85 -21.88
CA GLU A 288 10.96 18.48 -21.34
C GLU A 288 10.02 18.37 -20.13
N VAL A 289 10.06 19.36 -19.21
CA VAL A 289 9.17 19.42 -18.07
C VAL A 289 7.71 19.55 -18.53
N SER A 290 7.45 20.44 -19.50
CA SER A 290 6.12 20.65 -20.07
C SER A 290 5.59 19.39 -20.77
N LYS A 291 6.45 18.67 -21.51
CA LYS A 291 6.08 17.40 -22.15
C LYS A 291 5.71 16.35 -21.08
N SER A 292 6.56 16.17 -20.08
CA SER A 292 6.32 15.19 -19.03
C SER A 292 5.07 15.49 -18.19
N ILE A 293 4.78 16.78 -17.95
CA ILE A 293 3.55 17.19 -17.26
C ILE A 293 2.33 16.89 -18.13
N ARG A 294 2.37 17.15 -19.45
CA ARG A 294 1.27 16.78 -20.36
C ARG A 294 0.99 15.28 -20.34
N GLU A 295 2.02 14.45 -20.43
CA GLU A 295 1.88 13.00 -20.36
C GLU A 295 1.33 12.55 -19.00
N TYR A 296 1.80 13.15 -17.92
CA TYR A 296 1.28 12.88 -16.59
C TYR A 296 -0.19 13.29 -16.43
N LEU A 297 -0.61 14.43 -16.97
CA LEU A 297 -2.01 14.86 -16.94
C LEU A 297 -2.93 13.92 -17.71
N ILE A 298 -2.48 13.37 -18.84
CA ILE A 298 -3.21 12.33 -19.57
C ILE A 298 -3.38 11.11 -18.63
N TYR A 299 -2.30 10.61 -18.05
CA TYR A 299 -2.38 9.51 -17.11
C TYR A 299 -3.30 9.82 -15.93
N TYR A 300 -3.13 11.01 -15.30
CA TYR A 300 -3.90 11.41 -14.11
C TYR A 300 -5.40 11.48 -14.40
N ASN A 301 -5.77 12.10 -15.51
CA ASN A 301 -7.18 12.34 -15.85
C ASN A 301 -7.88 11.09 -16.42
N TYR A 302 -7.19 10.27 -17.23
CA TYR A 302 -7.81 9.18 -17.98
C TYR A 302 -7.53 7.78 -17.42
N ALA A 303 -6.40 7.56 -16.78
CA ALA A 303 -5.99 6.23 -16.32
C ALA A 303 -5.90 6.08 -14.80
N ARG A 304 -5.59 7.16 -14.09
CA ARG A 304 -5.36 7.11 -12.65
C ARG A 304 -6.67 7.05 -11.87
N ILE A 305 -6.95 5.90 -11.24
CA ILE A 305 -8.11 5.78 -10.35
C ILE A 305 -7.93 6.66 -9.10
N HIS A 306 -8.89 7.52 -8.84
CA HIS A 306 -8.92 8.38 -7.67
C HIS A 306 -9.58 7.65 -6.49
N THR A 307 -8.89 7.59 -5.35
CA THR A 307 -9.36 6.79 -4.19
C THR A 307 -10.75 7.22 -3.69
N THR A 308 -11.04 8.52 -3.69
CA THR A 308 -12.33 9.05 -3.21
C THR A 308 -13.44 8.85 -4.24
N LEU A 309 -13.15 9.04 -5.53
CA LEU A 309 -14.12 8.87 -6.61
C LEU A 309 -14.36 7.40 -6.94
N ARG A 310 -13.39 6.54 -6.70
CA ARG A 310 -13.34 5.12 -7.10
C ARG A 310 -13.30 4.89 -8.62
N MET A 311 -13.03 5.95 -9.36
CA MET A 311 -12.93 5.99 -10.83
C MET A 311 -11.91 7.06 -11.24
N THR A 312 -11.66 7.20 -12.53
CA THR A 312 -10.80 8.26 -13.05
C THR A 312 -11.56 9.61 -13.07
N PRO A 313 -10.86 10.76 -13.06
CA PRO A 313 -11.49 12.07 -13.19
C PRO A 313 -12.38 12.20 -14.43
N ILE A 314 -11.97 11.64 -15.57
CA ILE A 314 -12.77 11.71 -16.80
C ILE A 314 -14.02 10.84 -16.72
N GLN A 315 -13.96 9.66 -16.10
CA GLN A 315 -15.15 8.83 -15.86
C GLN A 315 -16.14 9.54 -14.94
N MET A 316 -15.65 10.26 -13.91
CA MET A 316 -16.50 11.07 -13.05
C MET A 316 -17.18 12.21 -13.83
N LEU A 317 -16.46 12.88 -14.74
CA LEU A 317 -17.05 13.91 -15.60
C LEU A 317 -18.10 13.35 -16.56
N GLN A 318 -17.88 12.15 -17.12
CA GLN A 318 -18.83 11.49 -18.02
C GLN A 318 -20.08 10.96 -17.31
N SER A 319 -20.04 10.81 -15.99
CA SER A 319 -21.19 10.35 -15.19
C SER A 319 -22.10 11.50 -14.72
N CYS A 320 -21.75 12.76 -15.02
CA CYS A 320 -22.53 13.97 -14.69
C CYS A 320 -23.44 14.38 -15.82
#